data_464825b0bfb377b1e8685f2fc36b06e8
#
_entry.id   464825b0bfb377b1e8685f2fc36b06e8
#
_cell.length_a   1.000
_cell.length_b   1.000
_cell.length_c   1.000
_cell.angle_alpha   90.00
_cell.angle_beta   90.00
_cell.angle_gamma   90.00
#
_symmetry.space_group_name_H-M   'P 1'
#
loop_
_entity.id
_entity.type
_entity.pdbx_description
1 polymer ?
#
loop_
_entity_poly.entity_id
_entity_poly.type
_entity_poly.pdbx_seq_one_letter_code
_entity_poly.pdbx_strand_id
1 'polypeptide(L)'
;GEERDIQAAINNTVNRVHQAMEAFIHNMNTIHSRGGNQVVFSSINYGTDTSPEGRCIIREMLQSTYEGVGEGETAIFPIQIWKKKRGVNYLPEDPNYDLYKFACKVTAKRFFPNFINLDATFNRHEKWNKDDPHRYYYECATMGCRTRVFENRHGEKTSVGRGNLSFTTLNLPGLAI
;
A
#
# COMPACT_ATOMS: atom_id res chain seq x y z
N GLY A 1 22.25 -25.94 -17.50
CA GLY A 1 21.88 -26.86 -16.45
C GLY A 1 20.94 -26.20 -15.44
N GLU A 2 20.66 -26.93 -14.42
CA GLU A 2 19.65 -26.66 -13.39
C GLU A 2 19.65 -25.21 -12.84
N GLU A 3 20.80 -24.61 -12.61
CA GLU A 3 20.94 -23.23 -12.12
C GLU A 3 20.45 -22.17 -13.13
N ARG A 4 20.63 -22.43 -14.42
CA ARG A 4 20.11 -21.56 -15.49
C ARG A 4 18.59 -21.68 -15.61
N ASP A 5 18.07 -22.85 -15.42
CA ASP A 5 16.62 -23.12 -15.52
C ASP A 5 15.90 -22.50 -14.32
N ILE A 6 16.46 -22.56 -13.12
CA ILE A 6 15.96 -21.88 -11.93
C ILE A 6 15.96 -20.36 -12.12
N GLN A 7 17.07 -19.80 -12.59
CA GLN A 7 17.16 -18.34 -12.83
C GLN A 7 16.17 -17.89 -13.91
N ALA A 8 15.97 -18.66 -14.95
CA ALA A 8 14.97 -18.37 -15.99
C ALA A 8 13.55 -18.40 -15.44
N ALA A 9 13.24 -19.37 -14.57
CA ALA A 9 11.94 -19.46 -13.90
C ALA A 9 11.69 -18.27 -12.98
N ILE A 10 12.70 -17.84 -12.20
CA ILE A 10 12.62 -16.65 -11.34
C ILE A 10 12.36 -15.40 -12.19
N ASN A 11 13.12 -15.18 -13.25
CA ASN A 11 12.97 -14.03 -14.14
C ASN A 11 11.59 -14.00 -14.80
N ASN A 12 11.09 -15.16 -15.24
CA ASN A 12 9.74 -15.25 -15.80
C ASN A 12 8.66 -14.90 -14.75
N THR A 13 8.83 -15.38 -13.52
CA THR A 13 7.91 -15.07 -12.43
C THR A 13 7.91 -13.56 -12.12
N VAL A 14 9.07 -12.93 -12.00
CA VAL A 14 9.20 -11.49 -11.78
C VAL A 14 8.51 -10.69 -12.90
N ASN A 15 8.76 -11.05 -14.15
CA ASN A 15 8.13 -10.40 -15.30
C ASN A 15 6.60 -10.53 -15.29
N ARG A 16 6.07 -11.69 -14.92
CA ARG A 16 4.61 -11.89 -14.78
C ARG A 16 4.03 -11.07 -13.64
N VAL A 17 4.74 -10.96 -12.51
CA VAL A 17 4.33 -10.08 -11.38
C VAL A 17 4.34 -8.63 -11.83
N HIS A 18 5.38 -8.19 -12.53
CA HIS A 18 5.47 -6.83 -13.07
C HIS A 18 4.26 -6.50 -13.96
N GLN A 19 3.98 -7.34 -14.97
CA GLN A 19 2.83 -7.18 -15.85
C GLN A 19 1.49 -7.16 -15.09
N ALA A 20 1.38 -7.97 -14.03
CA ALA A 20 0.18 -7.97 -13.19
C ALA A 20 0.02 -6.65 -12.42
N MET A 21 1.12 -6.06 -11.93
CA MET A 21 1.08 -4.76 -11.25
C MET A 21 0.79 -3.61 -12.20
N GLU A 22 1.36 -3.61 -13.40
CA GLU A 22 1.01 -2.66 -14.46
C GLU A 22 -0.49 -2.74 -14.81
N ALA A 23 -0.99 -3.94 -15.05
CA ALA A 23 -2.41 -4.16 -15.35
C ALA A 23 -3.31 -3.74 -14.19
N PHE A 24 -2.90 -3.99 -12.95
CA PHE A 24 -3.64 -3.56 -11.76
C PHE A 24 -3.74 -2.04 -11.68
N ILE A 25 -2.63 -1.32 -11.81
CA ILE A 25 -2.62 0.14 -11.78
C ILE A 25 -3.43 0.70 -12.95
N HIS A 26 -3.26 0.17 -14.16
CA HIS A 26 -4.03 0.58 -15.33
C HIS A 26 -5.53 0.42 -15.12
N ASN A 27 -5.97 -0.74 -14.66
CA ASN A 27 -7.37 -1.05 -14.42
C ASN A 27 -7.98 -0.15 -13.33
N MET A 28 -7.24 0.16 -12.26
CA MET A 28 -7.73 1.06 -11.21
C MET A 28 -7.96 2.48 -11.71
N ASN A 29 -7.33 2.89 -12.81
CA ASN A 29 -7.48 4.23 -13.37
C ASN A 29 -8.43 4.29 -14.59
N THR A 30 -8.78 3.17 -15.19
CA THR A 30 -9.55 3.12 -16.45
C THR A 30 -10.90 2.45 -16.34
N ILE A 31 -11.10 1.55 -15.36
CA ILE A 31 -12.36 0.84 -15.21
C ILE A 31 -13.39 1.68 -14.45
N HIS A 32 -14.40 2.18 -15.17
CA HIS A 32 -15.49 2.99 -14.63
C HIS A 32 -16.64 2.11 -14.17
N SER A 33 -16.45 1.38 -13.07
CA SER A 33 -17.46 0.43 -12.56
C SER A 33 -18.45 1.07 -11.57
N ARG A 34 -18.17 2.26 -11.04
CA ARG A 34 -19.03 2.97 -10.10
C ARG A 34 -20.03 3.85 -10.83
N GLY A 35 -21.29 3.44 -10.88
CA GLY A 35 -22.35 4.18 -11.54
C GLY A 35 -22.17 4.33 -13.06
N GLY A 36 -21.26 3.54 -13.66
CA GLY A 36 -21.00 3.53 -15.09
C GLY A 36 -20.14 4.66 -15.64
N ASN A 37 -19.77 5.64 -14.82
CA ASN A 37 -19.01 6.84 -15.23
C ASN A 37 -17.95 7.33 -14.24
N GLN A 38 -17.70 6.58 -13.17
CA GLN A 38 -16.71 6.92 -12.16
C GLN A 38 -15.74 5.77 -11.92
N VAL A 39 -14.45 6.10 -11.74
CA VAL A 39 -13.44 5.16 -11.27
C VAL A 39 -13.69 4.85 -9.81
N VAL A 40 -13.48 3.60 -9.40
CA VAL A 40 -13.59 3.19 -8.00
C VAL A 40 -12.45 3.81 -7.20
N PHE A 41 -12.79 4.56 -6.15
CA PHE A 41 -11.80 5.09 -5.21
C PHE A 41 -11.19 3.95 -4.40
N SER A 42 -9.95 3.61 -4.69
CA SER A 42 -9.24 2.46 -4.15
C SER A 42 -7.97 2.88 -3.41
N SER A 43 -7.58 2.11 -2.41
CA SER A 43 -6.32 2.29 -1.70
C SER A 43 -5.70 0.95 -1.30
N ILE A 44 -4.38 0.91 -1.23
CA ILE A 44 -3.60 -0.24 -0.77
C ILE A 44 -2.59 0.19 0.29
N ASN A 45 -2.37 -0.67 1.28
CA ASN A 45 -1.38 -0.48 2.34
C ASN A 45 -0.36 -1.62 2.26
N TYR A 46 0.93 -1.30 2.21
CA TYR A 46 2.00 -2.28 2.04
C TYR A 46 3.34 -1.81 2.62
N GLY A 47 4.37 -2.62 2.51
CA GLY A 47 5.74 -2.28 2.90
C GLY A 47 6.29 -3.14 4.05
N THR A 48 5.45 -3.87 4.80
CA THR A 48 5.89 -4.64 5.98
C THR A 48 6.07 -6.14 5.73
N ASP A 49 5.70 -6.65 4.57
CA ASP A 49 5.97 -8.05 4.22
C ASP A 49 7.44 -8.23 3.84
N THR A 50 8.13 -9.10 4.58
CA THR A 50 9.56 -9.40 4.41
C THR A 50 9.80 -10.75 3.73
N SER A 51 8.75 -11.49 3.34
CA SER A 51 8.88 -12.71 2.56
C SER A 51 9.45 -12.41 1.16
N PRO A 52 10.17 -13.34 0.53
CA PRO A 52 10.67 -13.16 -0.84
C PRO A 52 9.56 -12.80 -1.83
N GLU A 53 8.39 -13.42 -1.71
CA GLU A 53 7.22 -13.20 -2.54
C GLU A 53 6.63 -11.81 -2.31
N GLY A 54 6.41 -11.43 -1.04
CA GLY A 54 5.92 -10.11 -0.67
C GLY A 54 6.85 -8.99 -1.09
N ARG A 55 8.16 -9.17 -0.94
CA ARG A 55 9.18 -8.23 -1.41
C ARG A 55 9.16 -8.08 -2.93
N CYS A 56 8.96 -9.17 -3.68
CA CYS A 56 8.81 -9.12 -5.13
C CYS A 56 7.58 -8.29 -5.52
N ILE A 57 6.42 -8.57 -4.94
CA ILE A 57 5.18 -7.82 -5.21
C ILE A 57 5.35 -6.33 -4.88
N ILE A 58 5.94 -6.01 -3.73
CA ILE A 58 6.19 -4.62 -3.31
C ILE A 58 7.11 -3.91 -4.31
N ARG A 59 8.20 -4.58 -4.74
CA ARG A 59 9.14 -4.01 -5.70
C ARG A 59 8.47 -3.71 -7.04
N GLU A 60 7.72 -4.66 -7.58
CA GLU A 60 7.08 -4.51 -8.88
C GLU A 60 5.91 -3.52 -8.84
N MET A 61 5.21 -3.40 -7.72
CA MET A 61 4.23 -2.32 -7.50
C MET A 61 4.89 -0.94 -7.53
N LEU A 62 6.02 -0.79 -6.84
CA LEU A 62 6.79 0.45 -6.84
C LEU A 62 7.35 0.75 -8.23
N GLN A 63 7.85 -0.26 -8.95
CA GLN A 63 8.42 -0.11 -10.28
C GLN A 63 7.35 0.34 -11.28
N SER A 64 6.22 -0.34 -11.33
CA SER A 64 5.09 0.02 -12.21
C SER A 64 4.57 1.43 -11.89
N THR A 65 4.53 1.80 -10.61
CA THR A 65 4.16 3.17 -10.22
C THR A 65 5.20 4.19 -10.69
N TYR A 66 6.49 3.87 -10.60
CA TYR A 66 7.58 4.74 -11.04
C TYR A 66 7.55 4.97 -12.55
N GLU A 67 7.24 3.95 -13.32
CA GLU A 67 7.11 4.01 -14.77
C GLU A 67 5.89 4.83 -15.18
N GLY A 68 4.76 4.67 -14.50
CA GLY A 68 3.52 5.39 -14.75
C GLY A 68 2.58 4.63 -15.69
N VAL A 69 1.50 5.28 -16.08
CA VAL A 69 0.49 4.74 -17.01
C VAL A 69 0.56 5.45 -18.37
N GLY A 70 0.06 4.80 -19.42
CA GLY A 70 0.03 5.39 -20.76
C GLY A 70 1.43 5.73 -21.26
N GLU A 71 1.68 7.00 -21.56
CA GLU A 71 2.98 7.52 -21.99
C GLU A 71 3.88 7.96 -20.80
N GLY A 72 3.61 7.44 -19.60
CA GLY A 72 4.36 7.71 -18.40
C GLY A 72 3.69 8.74 -17.46
N GLU A 73 2.39 8.91 -17.56
CA GLU A 73 1.65 9.78 -16.65
C GLU A 73 1.57 9.18 -15.24
N THR A 74 1.39 10.05 -14.25
CA THR A 74 1.20 9.61 -12.87
C THR A 74 -0.20 9.04 -12.67
N ALA A 75 -0.27 7.77 -12.24
CA ALA A 75 -1.51 7.13 -11.86
C ALA A 75 -2.13 7.79 -10.61
N ILE A 76 -3.45 7.94 -10.58
CA ILE A 76 -4.18 8.49 -9.43
C ILE A 76 -4.55 7.36 -8.45
N PHE A 77 -4.98 6.21 -8.96
CA PHE A 77 -5.40 5.05 -8.18
C PHE A 77 -4.53 3.82 -8.45
N PRO A 78 -4.43 2.92 -7.49
CA PRO A 78 -4.88 3.06 -6.09
C PRO A 78 -4.06 4.10 -5.33
N ILE A 79 -4.67 4.73 -4.34
CA ILE A 79 -3.92 5.50 -3.34
C ILE A 79 -3.01 4.52 -2.61
N GLN A 80 -1.71 4.77 -2.64
CA GLN A 80 -0.70 3.86 -2.09
C GLN A 80 -0.19 4.38 -0.77
N ILE A 81 -0.17 3.51 0.24
CA ILE A 81 0.27 3.82 1.61
C ILE A 81 1.40 2.88 2.00
N TRP A 82 2.58 3.44 2.18
CA TRP A 82 3.73 2.74 2.72
C TRP A 82 3.67 2.71 4.24
N LYS A 83 3.66 1.53 4.83
CA LYS A 83 3.73 1.34 6.27
C LYS A 83 5.19 1.36 6.74
N LYS A 84 5.61 2.45 7.38
CA LYS A 84 6.96 2.59 7.92
C LYS A 84 7.07 2.00 9.31
N LYS A 85 8.01 1.08 9.52
CA LYS A 85 8.23 0.37 10.80
C LYS A 85 9.70 0.10 11.06
N ARG A 86 10.22 0.48 12.24
CA ARG A 86 11.56 0.10 12.70
C ARG A 86 11.65 -1.41 12.89
N GLY A 87 12.78 -2.00 12.54
CA GLY A 87 12.99 -3.44 12.56
C GLY A 87 12.42 -4.19 11.36
N VAL A 88 11.75 -3.47 10.44
CA VAL A 88 11.15 -4.05 9.21
C VAL A 88 11.66 -3.35 7.95
N ASN A 89 11.57 -2.00 7.88
CA ASN A 89 11.84 -1.30 6.63
C ASN A 89 12.38 0.14 6.79
N TYR A 90 12.82 0.56 7.97
CA TYR A 90 13.18 1.96 8.20
C TYR A 90 14.67 2.19 8.43
N LEU A 91 15.35 1.30 9.16
CA LEU A 91 16.77 1.42 9.47
C LEU A 91 17.62 0.69 8.41
N PRO A 92 18.89 1.09 8.21
CA PRO A 92 19.76 0.46 7.21
C PRO A 92 19.90 -1.06 7.32
N GLU A 93 19.81 -1.59 8.53
CA GLU A 93 19.87 -3.02 8.85
C GLU A 93 18.55 -3.76 8.67
N ASP A 94 17.44 -3.05 8.41
CA ASP A 94 16.12 -3.66 8.28
C ASP A 94 15.97 -4.41 6.94
N PRO A 95 15.27 -5.56 6.91
CA PRO A 95 15.18 -6.41 5.72
C PRO A 95 14.57 -5.73 4.49
N ASN A 96 13.67 -4.77 4.67
CA ASN A 96 13.03 -4.02 3.57
C ASN A 96 13.53 -2.57 3.43
N TYR A 97 14.71 -2.26 3.95
CA TYR A 97 15.26 -0.91 3.84
C TYR A 97 15.54 -0.48 2.38
N ASP A 98 15.99 -1.41 1.54
CA ASP A 98 16.19 -1.16 0.11
C ASP A 98 14.88 -0.74 -0.58
N LEU A 99 13.77 -1.42 -0.25
CA LEU A 99 12.44 -1.09 -0.76
C LEU A 99 11.93 0.24 -0.21
N TYR A 100 12.24 0.58 1.05
CA TYR A 100 11.92 1.88 1.62
C TYR A 100 12.62 3.01 0.86
N LYS A 101 13.92 2.87 0.56
CA LYS A 101 14.63 3.86 -0.27
C LYS A 101 14.01 4.00 -1.64
N PHE A 102 13.62 2.87 -2.24
CA PHE A 102 12.93 2.89 -3.52
C PHE A 102 11.55 3.57 -3.43
N ALA A 103 10.77 3.29 -2.39
CA ALA A 103 9.50 3.98 -2.14
C ALA A 103 9.67 5.50 -2.04
N CYS A 104 10.71 5.98 -1.34
CA CYS A 104 11.04 7.41 -1.27
C CYS A 104 11.36 8.00 -2.66
N LYS A 105 12.12 7.27 -3.49
CA LYS A 105 12.44 7.68 -4.87
C LYS A 105 11.18 7.76 -5.74
N VAL A 106 10.28 6.78 -5.60
CA VAL A 106 9.00 6.76 -6.33
C VAL A 106 8.14 7.93 -5.91
N THR A 107 8.01 8.19 -4.60
CA THR A 107 7.25 9.32 -4.07
C THR A 107 7.78 10.66 -4.57
N ALA A 108 9.09 10.83 -4.65
CA ALA A 108 9.70 12.05 -5.17
C ALA A 108 9.34 12.34 -6.64
N LYS A 109 9.05 11.30 -7.42
CA LYS A 109 8.64 11.43 -8.84
C LYS A 109 7.13 11.46 -9.04
N ARG A 110 6.38 10.66 -8.26
CA ARG A 110 4.97 10.31 -8.52
C ARG A 110 4.00 10.77 -7.44
N PHE A 111 4.48 11.33 -6.31
CA PHE A 111 3.70 11.68 -5.13
C PHE A 111 3.10 10.47 -4.38
N PHE A 112 3.38 9.25 -4.81
CA PHE A 112 3.02 7.98 -4.17
C PHE A 112 4.26 7.10 -4.03
N PRO A 113 4.26 6.20 -3.02
CA PRO A 113 3.29 6.05 -1.93
C PRO A 113 3.33 7.19 -0.90
N ASN A 114 2.22 7.43 -0.19
CA ASN A 114 2.21 8.16 1.06
C ASN A 114 2.74 7.28 2.19
N PHE A 115 3.15 7.88 3.32
CA PHE A 115 3.77 7.13 4.42
C PHE A 115 2.92 7.21 5.69
N ILE A 116 2.69 6.04 6.33
CA ILE A 116 2.16 5.95 7.69
C ILE A 116 3.25 5.44 8.64
N ASN A 117 3.44 6.14 9.75
CA ASN A 117 4.43 5.75 10.76
C ASN A 117 3.80 4.83 11.80
N LEU A 118 4.10 3.53 11.73
CA LEU A 118 3.62 2.53 12.68
C LEU A 118 4.29 2.64 14.06
N ASP A 119 5.39 3.39 14.17
CA ASP A 119 6.08 3.61 15.45
C ASP A 119 5.54 4.77 16.25
N ALA A 120 4.66 5.59 15.68
CA ALA A 120 3.96 6.63 16.42
C ALA A 120 3.13 5.99 17.55
N THR A 121 3.11 6.61 18.72
CA THR A 121 2.49 6.05 19.94
C THR A 121 1.03 5.63 19.74
N PHE A 122 0.27 6.45 19.00
CA PHE A 122 -1.14 6.17 18.68
C PHE A 122 -1.34 5.08 17.61
N ASN A 123 -0.27 4.68 16.89
CA ASN A 123 -0.32 3.61 15.89
C ASN A 123 0.22 2.28 16.41
N ARG A 124 0.79 2.26 17.59
CA ARG A 124 1.35 1.04 18.17
C ARG A 124 0.22 0.13 18.69
N HIS A 125 0.49 -1.17 18.58
CA HIS A 125 -0.29 -2.21 19.20
C HIS A 125 0.61 -3.07 20.09
N GLU A 126 0.17 -3.37 21.30
CA GLU A 126 0.94 -4.14 22.30
C GLU A 126 1.26 -5.57 21.84
N LYS A 127 0.35 -6.18 21.06
CA LYS A 127 0.52 -7.53 20.53
C LYS A 127 1.36 -7.59 19.24
N TRP A 128 1.79 -6.45 18.70
CA TRP A 128 2.59 -6.47 17.48
C TRP A 128 3.96 -7.11 17.72
N ASN A 129 4.28 -8.15 16.98
CA ASN A 129 5.55 -8.84 17.02
C ASN A 129 6.07 -9.03 15.59
N LYS A 130 7.34 -8.69 15.35
CA LYS A 130 7.97 -8.79 14.02
C LYS A 130 8.02 -10.22 13.48
N ASP A 131 8.08 -11.21 14.36
CA ASP A 131 8.21 -12.62 14.01
C ASP A 131 6.85 -13.35 13.87
N ASP A 132 5.75 -12.65 14.14
CA ASP A 132 4.40 -13.17 13.95
C ASP A 132 3.99 -13.05 12.46
N PRO A 133 3.68 -14.16 11.77
CA PRO A 133 3.21 -14.12 10.39
C PRO A 133 1.88 -13.39 10.22
N HIS A 134 1.10 -13.26 11.30
CA HIS A 134 -0.18 -12.55 11.31
C HIS A 134 -0.09 -11.13 11.88
N ARG A 135 1.12 -10.56 12.05
CA ARG A 135 1.33 -9.23 12.60
C ARG A 135 0.55 -8.11 11.91
N TYR A 136 0.14 -8.31 10.66
CA TYR A 136 -0.66 -7.35 9.90
C TYR A 136 -2.00 -7.02 10.54
N TYR A 137 -2.57 -7.90 11.36
CA TYR A 137 -3.77 -7.62 12.15
C TYR A 137 -3.56 -6.49 13.16
N TYR A 138 -2.32 -6.33 13.63
CA TYR A 138 -1.92 -5.36 14.65
C TYR A 138 -1.22 -4.14 14.08
N GLU A 139 -1.31 -3.95 12.77
CA GLU A 139 -0.78 -2.80 12.07
C GLU A 139 -1.88 -1.82 11.71
N CYS A 140 -1.68 -0.56 12.05
CA CYS A 140 -2.54 0.54 11.61
C CYS A 140 -2.52 0.62 10.07
N ALA A 141 -3.66 0.94 9.50
CA ALA A 141 -3.81 1.18 8.07
C ALA A 141 -4.57 2.48 7.82
N THR A 142 -4.55 2.95 6.58
CA THR A 142 -5.44 4.01 6.12
C THR A 142 -6.41 3.45 5.09
N MET A 143 -7.63 3.98 5.11
CA MET A 143 -8.64 3.75 4.08
C MET A 143 -8.78 5.04 3.27
N GLY A 144 -8.64 4.93 1.95
CA GLY A 144 -8.48 6.10 1.11
C GLY A 144 -7.17 6.84 1.42
N CYS A 145 -7.16 8.16 1.25
CA CYS A 145 -5.93 8.94 1.37
C CYS A 145 -5.52 9.25 2.82
N ARG A 146 -6.47 9.36 3.77
CA ARG A 146 -6.19 9.87 5.12
C ARG A 146 -6.99 9.26 6.26
N THR A 147 -8.02 8.47 5.99
CA THR A 147 -8.84 7.88 7.04
C THR A 147 -8.07 6.77 7.74
N ARG A 148 -7.56 7.04 8.92
CA ARG A 148 -6.88 6.06 9.75
C ARG A 148 -7.90 5.04 10.27
N VAL A 149 -7.63 3.76 10.10
CA VAL A 149 -8.47 2.66 10.55
C VAL A 149 -7.67 1.76 11.47
N PHE A 150 -8.04 1.75 12.74
CA PHE A 150 -7.36 0.97 13.75
C PHE A 150 -8.19 0.79 15.02
N GLU A 151 -8.71 1.88 15.58
CA GLU A 151 -9.47 1.84 16.85
C GLU A 151 -10.79 1.11 16.68
N ASN A 152 -11.19 0.39 17.75
CA ASN A 152 -12.49 -0.27 17.85
C ASN A 152 -13.06 -0.05 19.25
N ARG A 153 -14.29 0.46 19.32
CA ARG A 153 -14.97 0.68 20.62
C ARG A 153 -15.53 -0.60 21.23
N HIS A 154 -15.81 -1.60 20.42
CA HIS A 154 -16.56 -2.79 20.80
C HIS A 154 -15.82 -4.10 20.48
N GLY A 155 -14.52 -4.05 20.27
CA GLY A 155 -13.73 -5.21 19.92
C GLY A 155 -12.25 -4.92 19.91
N GLU A 156 -11.49 -5.84 19.38
CA GLU A 156 -10.04 -5.73 19.29
C GLU A 156 -9.62 -4.60 18.35
N LYS A 157 -8.57 -3.91 18.72
CA LYS A 157 -7.94 -2.87 17.91
C LYS A 157 -7.27 -3.52 16.69
N THR A 158 -7.84 -3.33 15.49
CA THR A 158 -7.34 -3.89 14.24
C THR A 158 -7.76 -3.04 13.05
N SER A 159 -7.01 -3.11 11.95
CA SER A 159 -7.37 -2.49 10.68
C SER A 159 -8.17 -3.40 9.75
N VAL A 160 -8.29 -4.69 10.09
CA VAL A 160 -8.97 -5.69 9.24
C VAL A 160 -10.49 -5.64 9.44
N GLY A 161 -11.25 -5.89 8.36
CA GLY A 161 -12.72 -5.95 8.41
C GLY A 161 -13.38 -4.59 8.59
N ARG A 162 -12.73 -3.51 8.20
CA ARG A 162 -13.25 -2.14 8.28
C ARG A 162 -13.90 -1.71 6.98
N GLY A 163 -14.85 -0.77 7.07
CA GLY A 163 -15.54 -0.18 5.93
C GLY A 163 -16.15 1.17 6.28
N ASN A 164 -16.47 1.97 5.28
CA ASN A 164 -17.27 3.18 5.44
C ASN A 164 -18.75 2.80 5.37
N LEU A 165 -19.50 3.14 6.42
CA LEU A 165 -20.94 2.89 6.49
C LEU A 165 -21.74 4.10 6.02
N SER A 166 -21.27 5.32 6.27
CA SER A 166 -21.93 6.56 5.93
C SER A 166 -20.95 7.72 5.89
N PHE A 167 -21.40 8.86 5.39
CA PHE A 167 -20.71 10.14 5.48
C PHE A 167 -21.68 11.19 6.01
N THR A 168 -21.14 12.21 6.69
CA THR A 168 -21.92 13.34 7.21
C THR A 168 -21.34 14.63 6.62
N THR A 169 -22.20 15.44 6.07
CA THR A 169 -21.83 16.76 5.53
C THR A 169 -22.42 17.86 6.39
N LEU A 170 -21.61 18.85 6.77
CA LEU A 170 -22.07 20.07 7.43
C LEU A 170 -22.32 21.15 6.37
N ASN A 171 -23.53 21.68 6.33
CA ASN A 171 -23.86 22.84 5.51
C ASN A 171 -23.43 24.12 6.23
N LEU A 172 -22.15 24.49 6.09
CA LEU A 172 -21.61 25.69 6.73
C LEU A 172 -22.31 26.98 6.29
N PRO A 173 -22.65 27.22 5.00
CA PRO A 173 -23.45 28.34 4.62
C PRO A 173 -24.81 28.41 5.32
N GLY A 174 -25.48 27.26 5.48
CA GLY A 174 -26.75 27.19 6.19
C GLY A 174 -26.67 27.40 7.71
N LEU A 175 -25.47 27.22 8.29
CA LEU A 175 -25.22 27.52 9.71
C LEU A 175 -24.85 28.99 9.94
N ALA A 176 -24.47 29.72 8.89
CA ALA A 176 -24.05 31.14 8.96
C ALA A 176 -25.22 32.11 8.75
N ILE A 177 -26.42 31.63 8.47
CA ILE A 177 -27.65 32.40 8.31
C ILE A 177 -28.46 32.34 9.60
#